data_d4b785e82a255b46158d8cd5c13c07fd
#
_entry.id   d4b785e82a255b46158d8cd5c13c07fd
#
_cell.length_a   1.000
_cell.length_b   1.000
_cell.length_c   1.000
_cell.angle_alpha   90.00
_cell.angle_beta   90.00
_cell.angle_gamma   90.00
#
_symmetry.space_group_name_H-M   'P 1'
#
loop_
_entity.id
_entity.type
_entity.pdbx_description
1 polymer ?
#
loop_
_entity_poly.entity_id
_entity_poly.type
_entity_poly.pdbx_seq_one_letter_code
_entity_poly.pdbx_strand_id
1 'polypeptide(L)'
;MSWIIRSFRLHAALWLGLAVLAIAAVATPSDWDWQMRLAVAWDASASVFLLLTLARLRRARTADAIRRRAAALDQAGAAVLPLSLLAAAASVFVIVMETADGGKPTTAEALFSIGTIAVSWLFTHVIFALHYAHEFYAPADKGKGDRRGLIFPGESEADYWDFLHFSLIIGVASQTADIQISSRTLRRIATVHSLIAFVFNTVILALAVNMAVSLL
;
A
#
# COMPACT_ATOMS: atom_id res chain seq x y z
N MET A 1 11.10 -26.85 7.53
CA MET A 1 10.17 -26.90 6.37
C MET A 1 8.78 -26.32 6.66
N SER A 2 8.23 -26.45 7.87
CA SER A 2 6.91 -25.90 8.26
C SER A 2 6.81 -24.37 8.31
N TRP A 3 7.87 -23.66 8.72
CA TRP A 3 7.90 -22.20 8.83
C TRP A 3 7.85 -21.52 7.45
N ILE A 4 8.61 -22.01 6.48
CA ILE A 4 8.63 -21.46 5.11
C ILE A 4 7.24 -21.59 4.46
N ILE A 5 6.60 -22.77 4.55
CA ILE A 5 5.27 -23.00 3.99
C ILE A 5 4.22 -22.09 4.66
N ARG A 6 4.34 -21.86 5.97
CA ARG A 6 3.46 -20.97 6.71
C ARG A 6 3.64 -19.51 6.28
N SER A 7 4.87 -19.05 6.11
CA SER A 7 5.19 -17.71 5.61
C SER A 7 4.62 -17.49 4.19
N PHE A 8 4.79 -18.46 3.28
CA PHE A 8 4.22 -18.39 1.94
C PHE A 8 2.70 -18.25 1.94
N ARG A 9 1.98 -19.00 2.78
CA ARG A 9 0.52 -18.90 2.87
C ARG A 9 0.04 -17.56 3.44
N LEU A 10 0.76 -17.00 4.42
CA LEU A 10 0.41 -15.73 5.06
C LEU A 10 0.62 -14.54 4.12
N HIS A 11 1.71 -14.55 3.38
CA HIS A 11 2.09 -13.49 2.44
C HIS A 11 1.82 -13.86 0.96
N ALA A 12 0.89 -14.79 0.71
CA ALA A 12 0.65 -15.30 -0.63
C ALA A 12 0.36 -14.20 -1.67
N ALA A 13 -0.32 -13.10 -1.30
CA ALA A 13 -0.55 -11.97 -2.20
C ALA A 13 0.74 -11.23 -2.56
N LEU A 14 1.66 -11.07 -1.58
CA LEU A 14 2.97 -10.45 -1.84
C LEU A 14 3.85 -11.36 -2.71
N TRP A 15 3.90 -12.66 -2.41
CA TRP A 15 4.68 -13.60 -3.21
C TRP A 15 4.16 -13.72 -4.64
N LEU A 16 2.83 -13.74 -4.82
CA LEU A 16 2.23 -13.72 -6.15
C LEU A 16 2.51 -12.39 -6.87
N GLY A 17 2.44 -11.27 -6.18
CA GLY A 17 2.84 -9.97 -6.72
C GLY A 17 4.30 -9.99 -7.18
N LEU A 18 5.24 -10.47 -6.36
CA LEU A 18 6.65 -10.59 -6.73
C LEU A 18 6.88 -11.54 -7.92
N ALA A 19 6.16 -12.65 -7.99
CA ALA A 19 6.22 -13.55 -9.14
C ALA A 19 5.71 -12.87 -10.43
N VAL A 20 4.60 -12.14 -10.34
CA VAL A 20 4.05 -11.33 -11.45
C VAL A 20 5.04 -10.25 -11.88
N LEU A 21 5.67 -9.55 -10.93
CA LEU A 21 6.69 -8.55 -11.22
C LEU A 21 7.85 -9.16 -12.02
N ALA A 22 8.40 -10.29 -11.56
CA ALA A 22 9.49 -10.96 -12.25
C ALA A 22 9.08 -11.43 -13.65
N ILE A 23 7.90 -12.03 -13.78
CA ILE A 23 7.38 -12.51 -15.09
C ILE A 23 7.16 -11.32 -16.02
N ALA A 24 6.52 -10.26 -15.59
CA ALA A 24 6.25 -9.08 -16.39
C ALA A 24 7.54 -8.38 -16.82
N ALA A 25 8.54 -8.24 -15.93
CA ALA A 25 9.83 -7.66 -16.26
C ALA A 25 10.58 -8.43 -17.37
N VAL A 26 10.39 -9.76 -17.44
CA VAL A 26 10.99 -10.59 -18.49
C VAL A 26 10.13 -10.61 -19.76
N ALA A 27 8.80 -10.58 -19.62
CA ALA A 27 7.86 -10.67 -20.73
C ALA A 27 7.67 -9.37 -21.52
N THR A 28 8.03 -8.22 -20.92
CA THR A 28 7.98 -6.93 -21.64
C THR A 28 9.03 -6.90 -22.77
N PRO A 29 8.70 -6.27 -23.92
CA PRO A 29 9.61 -6.19 -25.08
C PRO A 29 10.96 -5.60 -24.70
N SER A 30 12.03 -6.16 -25.25
CA SER A 30 13.41 -5.75 -24.93
C SER A 30 13.81 -4.41 -25.58
N ASP A 31 13.05 -3.94 -26.56
CA ASP A 31 13.17 -2.65 -27.23
C ASP A 31 12.50 -1.50 -26.47
N TRP A 32 11.73 -1.81 -25.42
CA TRP A 32 11.21 -0.77 -24.53
C TRP A 32 12.26 -0.26 -23.56
N ASP A 33 12.18 1.02 -23.23
CA ASP A 33 13.03 1.61 -22.20
C ASP A 33 12.86 0.91 -20.86
N TRP A 34 13.92 0.78 -20.10
CA TRP A 34 13.90 0.05 -18.82
C TRP A 34 12.91 0.65 -17.82
N GLN A 35 12.68 1.97 -17.88
CA GLN A 35 11.69 2.68 -17.06
C GLN A 35 10.28 2.16 -17.32
N MET A 36 9.88 2.11 -18.59
CA MET A 36 8.56 1.61 -19.01
C MET A 36 8.38 0.14 -18.61
N ARG A 37 9.41 -0.69 -18.85
CA ARG A 37 9.38 -2.11 -18.44
C ARG A 37 9.19 -2.28 -16.94
N LEU A 38 9.88 -1.47 -16.13
CA LEU A 38 9.77 -1.51 -14.68
C LEU A 38 8.39 -1.02 -14.21
N ALA A 39 7.86 0.05 -14.80
CA ALA A 39 6.55 0.59 -14.46
C ALA A 39 5.43 -0.42 -14.78
N VAL A 40 5.45 -1.05 -15.95
CA VAL A 40 4.47 -2.10 -16.33
C VAL A 40 4.56 -3.31 -15.40
N ALA A 41 5.78 -3.75 -15.07
CA ALA A 41 5.98 -4.87 -14.15
C ALA A 41 5.48 -4.55 -12.75
N TRP A 42 5.72 -3.31 -12.28
CA TRP A 42 5.19 -2.80 -11.02
C TRP A 42 3.66 -2.77 -11.01
N ASP A 43 3.04 -2.17 -12.02
CA ASP A 43 1.58 -2.02 -12.11
C ASP A 43 0.87 -3.37 -12.15
N ALA A 44 1.39 -4.34 -12.90
CA ALA A 44 0.88 -5.70 -12.92
C ALA A 44 0.97 -6.35 -11.53
N SER A 45 2.12 -6.24 -10.87
CA SER A 45 2.37 -6.77 -9.52
C SER A 45 1.45 -6.14 -8.47
N ALA A 46 1.43 -4.82 -8.41
CA ALA A 46 0.64 -4.05 -7.45
C ALA A 46 -0.87 -4.29 -7.66
N SER A 47 -1.34 -4.33 -8.91
CA SER A 47 -2.74 -4.63 -9.23
C SER A 47 -3.14 -6.03 -8.77
N VAL A 48 -2.34 -7.05 -9.02
CA VAL A 48 -2.60 -8.42 -8.53
C VAL A 48 -2.66 -8.45 -7.01
N PHE A 49 -1.70 -7.80 -6.33
CA PHE A 49 -1.71 -7.69 -4.88
C PHE A 49 -2.99 -7.03 -4.36
N LEU A 50 -3.38 -5.88 -4.95
CA LEU A 50 -4.57 -5.13 -4.57
C LEU A 50 -5.85 -5.94 -4.75
N LEU A 51 -6.02 -6.58 -5.92
CA LEU A 51 -7.19 -7.41 -6.22
C LEU A 51 -7.31 -8.59 -5.25
N LEU A 52 -6.21 -9.30 -4.99
CA LEU A 52 -6.20 -10.43 -4.05
C LEU A 52 -6.46 -9.96 -2.61
N THR A 53 -5.91 -8.83 -2.22
CA THR A 53 -6.13 -8.25 -0.89
C THR A 53 -7.58 -7.83 -0.74
N LEU A 54 -8.14 -7.08 -1.67
CA LEU A 54 -9.54 -6.64 -1.64
C LEU A 54 -10.53 -7.83 -1.62
N ALA A 55 -10.27 -8.87 -2.40
CA ALA A 55 -11.06 -10.10 -2.37
C ALA A 55 -11.02 -10.78 -0.99
N ARG A 56 -9.87 -10.72 -0.29
CA ARG A 56 -9.72 -11.25 1.07
C ARG A 56 -10.41 -10.38 2.11
N LEU A 57 -10.32 -9.05 2.01
CA LEU A 57 -11.01 -8.12 2.91
C LEU A 57 -12.53 -8.35 2.88
N ARG A 58 -13.09 -8.60 1.70
CA ARG A 58 -14.52 -8.92 1.55
C ARG A 58 -14.94 -10.23 2.22
N ARG A 59 -14.02 -11.21 2.37
CA ARG A 59 -14.28 -12.52 2.96
C ARG A 59 -14.03 -12.58 4.47
N ALA A 60 -13.04 -11.84 4.96
CA ALA A 60 -12.62 -11.84 6.36
C ALA A 60 -13.30 -10.70 7.13
N ARG A 61 -14.62 -10.86 7.42
CA ARG A 61 -15.43 -9.83 8.09
C ARG A 61 -15.46 -9.96 9.61
N THR A 62 -14.68 -10.87 10.22
CA THR A 62 -14.69 -11.07 11.67
C THR A 62 -13.37 -10.69 12.30
N ALA A 63 -13.42 -10.03 13.44
CA ALA A 63 -12.25 -9.68 14.26
C ALA A 63 -11.37 -10.89 14.56
N ASP A 64 -11.96 -12.07 14.78
CA ASP A 64 -11.20 -13.30 15.02
C ASP A 64 -10.38 -13.77 13.82
N ALA A 65 -10.87 -13.56 12.59
CA ALA A 65 -10.10 -13.87 11.40
C ALA A 65 -8.88 -12.91 11.27
N ILE A 66 -9.06 -11.65 11.63
CA ILE A 66 -7.99 -10.63 11.64
C ILE A 66 -6.99 -10.93 12.74
N ARG A 67 -7.43 -11.26 13.96
CA ARG A 67 -6.58 -11.66 15.11
C ARG A 67 -5.68 -12.84 14.76
N ARG A 68 -6.24 -13.92 14.23
CA ARG A 68 -5.46 -15.10 13.83
C ARG A 68 -4.38 -14.74 12.80
N ARG A 69 -4.69 -13.84 11.89
CA ARG A 69 -3.74 -13.37 10.88
C ARG A 69 -2.68 -12.45 11.49
N ALA A 70 -3.06 -11.51 12.33
CA ALA A 70 -2.14 -10.62 13.04
C ALA A 70 -1.13 -11.41 13.87
N ALA A 71 -1.60 -12.36 14.68
CA ALA A 71 -0.75 -13.26 15.47
C ALA A 71 0.20 -14.12 14.60
N ALA A 72 -0.20 -14.44 13.37
CA ALA A 72 0.61 -15.24 12.46
C ALA A 72 1.67 -14.42 11.71
N LEU A 73 1.48 -13.10 11.58
CA LEU A 73 2.37 -12.17 10.86
C LEU A 73 3.46 -11.55 11.75
N ASP A 74 3.44 -11.78 13.06
CA ASP A 74 4.25 -11.10 14.07
C ASP A 74 5.77 -11.10 13.77
N GLN A 75 6.29 -12.09 13.04
CA GLN A 75 7.74 -12.20 12.74
C GLN A 75 8.17 -11.61 11.39
N ALA A 76 7.24 -11.41 10.44
CA ALA A 76 7.57 -10.92 9.09
C ALA A 76 7.05 -9.51 8.82
N GLY A 77 6.13 -8.99 9.65
CA GLY A 77 5.41 -7.74 9.41
C GLY A 77 6.28 -6.49 9.45
N ALA A 78 7.34 -6.48 10.26
CA ALA A 78 8.20 -5.30 10.42
C ALA A 78 8.95 -4.90 9.14
N ALA A 79 9.29 -5.86 8.27
CA ALA A 79 10.01 -5.59 7.02
C ALA A 79 9.08 -5.33 5.82
N VAL A 80 7.85 -5.85 5.86
CA VAL A 80 6.90 -5.75 4.73
C VAL A 80 6.52 -4.29 4.45
N LEU A 81 6.20 -3.52 5.49
CA LEU A 81 5.82 -2.12 5.32
C LEU A 81 6.95 -1.28 4.69
N PRO A 82 8.17 -1.20 5.24
CA PRO A 82 9.23 -0.38 4.65
C PRO A 82 9.63 -0.84 3.26
N LEU A 83 9.70 -2.14 2.97
CA LEU A 83 10.03 -2.64 1.64
C LEU A 83 8.93 -2.31 0.61
N SER A 84 7.66 -2.41 1.00
CA SER A 84 6.54 -2.05 0.13
C SER A 84 6.51 -0.55 -0.17
N LEU A 85 6.82 0.29 0.83
CA LEU A 85 6.91 1.73 0.65
C LEU A 85 8.09 2.13 -0.24
N LEU A 86 9.24 1.48 -0.08
CA LEU A 86 10.38 1.70 -0.96
C LEU A 86 10.06 1.33 -2.41
N ALA A 87 9.36 0.22 -2.64
CA ALA A 87 8.96 -0.19 -3.98
C ALA A 87 7.96 0.79 -4.60
N ALA A 88 6.98 1.28 -3.83
CA ALA A 88 6.05 2.31 -4.28
C ALA A 88 6.76 3.64 -4.59
N ALA A 89 7.68 4.08 -3.73
CA ALA A 89 8.48 5.28 -3.95
C ALA A 89 9.37 5.16 -5.19
N ALA A 90 10.00 3.99 -5.41
CA ALA A 90 10.81 3.74 -6.59
C ALA A 90 9.99 3.82 -7.89
N SER A 91 8.75 3.30 -7.90
CA SER A 91 7.87 3.37 -9.07
C SER A 91 7.50 4.82 -9.42
N VAL A 92 7.18 5.62 -8.41
CA VAL A 92 6.89 7.05 -8.59
C VAL A 92 8.13 7.80 -9.09
N PHE A 93 9.31 7.49 -8.53
CA PHE A 93 10.57 8.10 -8.97
C PHE A 93 10.86 7.82 -10.45
N VAL A 94 10.63 6.59 -10.91
CA VAL A 94 10.80 6.21 -12.32
C VAL A 94 9.90 7.06 -13.23
N ILE A 95 8.63 7.23 -12.88
CA ILE A 95 7.69 8.06 -13.64
C ILE A 95 8.12 9.55 -13.64
N VAL A 96 8.60 10.07 -12.50
CA VAL A 96 9.09 11.45 -12.41
C VAL A 96 10.30 11.65 -13.33
N MET A 97 11.23 10.69 -13.35
CA MET A 97 12.42 10.77 -14.22
C MET A 97 12.06 10.71 -15.71
N GLU A 98 11.12 9.83 -16.08
CA GLU A 98 10.63 9.71 -17.46
C GLU A 98 9.98 11.02 -17.94
N THR A 99 9.17 11.67 -17.09
CA THR A 99 8.53 12.95 -17.42
C THR A 99 9.50 14.14 -17.41
N ALA A 100 10.67 14.02 -16.77
CA ALA A 100 11.68 15.08 -16.69
C ALA A 100 12.58 15.17 -17.94
N ASP A 101 12.63 14.14 -18.78
CA ASP A 101 13.48 14.11 -20.00
C ASP A 101 13.03 15.06 -21.12
N GLY A 102 12.02 15.91 -20.89
CA GLY A 102 11.69 17.10 -21.67
C GLY A 102 10.96 16.83 -22.99
N GLY A 103 10.58 15.62 -23.29
CA GLY A 103 9.68 15.29 -24.39
C GLY A 103 8.22 15.66 -24.05
N LYS A 104 7.44 16.09 -25.05
CA LYS A 104 5.96 16.17 -24.83
C LYS A 104 5.41 14.74 -24.78
N PRO A 105 4.84 14.28 -23.64
CA PRO A 105 4.27 12.95 -23.57
C PRO A 105 3.06 12.84 -24.51
N THR A 106 2.92 11.70 -25.13
CA THR A 106 1.66 11.37 -25.81
C THR A 106 0.54 11.21 -24.77
N THR A 107 -0.71 11.35 -25.21
CA THR A 107 -1.87 11.12 -24.33
C THR A 107 -1.83 9.73 -23.67
N ALA A 108 -1.36 8.71 -24.39
CA ALA A 108 -1.25 7.36 -23.86
C ALA A 108 -0.20 7.26 -22.73
N GLU A 109 0.98 7.84 -22.90
CA GLU A 109 2.01 7.90 -21.87
C GLU A 109 1.55 8.68 -20.64
N ALA A 110 0.87 9.80 -20.85
CA ALA A 110 0.28 10.58 -19.78
C ALA A 110 -0.74 9.78 -18.95
N LEU A 111 -1.66 9.09 -19.62
CA LEU A 111 -2.66 8.24 -18.95
C LEU A 111 -2.02 7.04 -18.23
N PHE A 112 -0.99 6.44 -18.81
CA PHE A 112 -0.23 5.36 -18.18
C PHE A 112 0.46 5.84 -16.90
N SER A 113 1.15 6.98 -16.95
CA SER A 113 1.83 7.59 -15.79
C SER A 113 0.85 7.89 -14.65
N ILE A 114 -0.32 8.49 -14.96
CA ILE A 114 -1.39 8.71 -13.97
C ILE A 114 -1.85 7.38 -13.37
N GLY A 115 -2.04 6.35 -14.20
CA GLY A 115 -2.44 5.01 -13.76
C GLY A 115 -1.44 4.40 -12.79
N THR A 116 -0.15 4.43 -13.11
CA THR A 116 0.95 3.92 -12.25
C THR A 116 0.97 4.64 -10.91
N ILE A 117 0.81 5.97 -10.90
CA ILE A 117 0.79 6.76 -9.68
C ILE A 117 -0.45 6.40 -8.83
N ALA A 118 -1.63 6.28 -9.45
CA ALA A 118 -2.86 5.91 -8.76
C ALA A 118 -2.79 4.51 -8.14
N VAL A 119 -2.22 3.54 -8.87
CA VAL A 119 -1.98 2.18 -8.37
C VAL A 119 -1.00 2.21 -7.19
N SER A 120 0.10 2.94 -7.29
CA SER A 120 1.11 3.08 -6.23
C SER A 120 0.55 3.77 -4.99
N TRP A 121 -0.29 4.80 -5.17
CA TRP A 121 -1.00 5.48 -4.09
C TRP A 121 -1.93 4.52 -3.36
N LEU A 122 -2.80 3.82 -4.08
CA LEU A 122 -3.72 2.87 -3.49
C LEU A 122 -2.99 1.72 -2.80
N PHE A 123 -1.93 1.19 -3.42
CA PHE A 123 -1.09 0.15 -2.83
C PHE A 123 -0.51 0.58 -1.48
N THR A 124 0.03 1.80 -1.40
CA THR A 124 0.59 2.35 -0.16
C THR A 124 -0.46 2.38 0.95
N HIS A 125 -1.66 2.90 0.69
CA HIS A 125 -2.70 3.00 1.71
C HIS A 125 -3.30 1.65 2.10
N VAL A 126 -3.40 0.70 1.17
CA VAL A 126 -3.82 -0.68 1.50
C VAL A 126 -2.78 -1.37 2.40
N ILE A 127 -1.49 -1.19 2.14
CA ILE A 127 -0.43 -1.73 3.02
C ILE A 127 -0.51 -1.12 4.43
N PHE A 128 -0.71 0.20 4.54
CA PHE A 128 -0.91 0.84 5.84
C PHE A 128 -2.16 0.33 6.56
N ALA A 129 -3.29 0.13 5.85
CA ALA A 129 -4.50 -0.45 6.44
C ALA A 129 -4.24 -1.85 7.04
N LEU A 130 -3.53 -2.70 6.32
CA LEU A 130 -3.13 -4.02 6.82
C LEU A 130 -2.19 -3.92 8.03
N HIS A 131 -1.28 -2.94 8.02
CA HIS A 131 -0.36 -2.71 9.13
C HIS A 131 -1.09 -2.20 10.39
N TYR A 132 -2.04 -1.28 10.23
CA TYR A 132 -2.89 -0.82 11.34
C TYR A 132 -3.71 -1.96 11.94
N ALA A 133 -4.32 -2.81 11.11
CA ALA A 133 -5.05 -3.98 11.57
C ALA A 133 -4.14 -4.96 12.34
N HIS A 134 -2.91 -5.17 11.85
CA HIS A 134 -1.92 -6.00 12.51
C HIS A 134 -1.55 -5.45 13.90
N GLU A 135 -1.17 -4.18 13.98
CA GLU A 135 -0.79 -3.54 15.25
C GLU A 135 -1.95 -3.49 16.25
N PHE A 136 -3.17 -3.25 15.78
CA PHE A 136 -4.37 -3.18 16.62
C PHE A 136 -4.72 -4.53 17.25
N TYR A 137 -4.64 -5.62 16.48
CA TYR A 137 -4.97 -6.98 16.91
C TYR A 137 -3.75 -7.80 17.38
N ALA A 138 -2.56 -7.20 17.41
CA ALA A 138 -1.39 -7.86 18.01
C ALA A 138 -1.64 -8.14 19.50
N PRO A 139 -1.02 -9.20 20.06
CA PRO A 139 -1.12 -9.50 21.48
C PRO A 139 -0.68 -8.31 22.34
N ALA A 140 -1.40 -8.02 23.40
CA ALA A 140 -1.03 -6.98 24.36
C ALA A 140 0.31 -7.32 25.04
N ASP A 141 1.18 -6.34 25.24
CA ASP A 141 2.50 -6.52 25.88
C ASP A 141 2.37 -6.98 27.34
N LYS A 142 1.27 -6.58 28.01
CA LYS A 142 0.93 -6.98 29.39
C LYS A 142 -0.56 -7.32 29.44
N GLY A 143 -0.87 -8.50 29.97
CA GLY A 143 -2.25 -8.94 30.14
C GLY A 143 -2.76 -9.88 29.05
N LYS A 144 -4.09 -10.04 28.99
CA LYS A 144 -4.79 -10.84 27.98
C LYS A 144 -5.50 -9.88 27.02
N GLY A 145 -5.51 -10.20 25.72
CA GLY A 145 -6.25 -9.47 24.70
C GLY A 145 -5.39 -8.79 23.66
N ASP A 146 -5.98 -7.87 22.91
CA ASP A 146 -5.36 -7.16 21.80
C ASP A 146 -4.74 -5.84 22.28
N ARG A 147 -3.68 -5.35 21.60
CA ARG A 147 -3.07 -4.04 21.87
C ARG A 147 -4.04 -2.89 21.71
N ARG A 148 -4.91 -2.98 20.72
CA ARG A 148 -5.88 -1.93 20.34
C ARG A 148 -5.18 -0.58 20.07
N GLY A 149 -5.84 0.52 20.40
CA GLY A 149 -5.21 1.84 20.34
C GLY A 149 -5.74 2.77 19.25
N LEU A 150 -6.69 2.32 18.43
CA LEU A 150 -7.63 3.13 17.67
C LEU A 150 -9.01 3.01 18.32
N ILE A 151 -9.76 4.10 18.32
CA ILE A 151 -11.13 4.16 18.85
C ILE A 151 -12.03 4.50 17.68
N PHE A 152 -12.78 3.49 17.22
CA PHE A 152 -13.74 3.63 16.14
C PHE A 152 -15.11 4.01 16.72
N PRO A 153 -15.81 5.03 16.18
CA PRO A 153 -17.14 5.41 16.65
C PRO A 153 -18.15 4.28 16.48
N GLY A 154 -18.88 3.96 17.56
CA GLY A 154 -19.98 3.00 17.54
C GLY A 154 -19.58 1.51 17.45
N GLU A 155 -18.32 1.17 17.25
CA GLU A 155 -17.86 -0.20 17.07
C GLU A 155 -17.04 -0.72 18.25
N SER A 156 -17.36 -1.94 18.71
CA SER A 156 -16.55 -2.64 19.72
C SER A 156 -15.42 -3.47 19.10
N GLU A 157 -15.60 -3.95 17.89
CA GLU A 157 -14.63 -4.75 17.13
C GLU A 157 -14.52 -4.24 15.69
N ALA A 158 -13.36 -3.69 15.34
CA ALA A 158 -13.08 -3.15 14.02
C ALA A 158 -12.84 -4.27 12.98
N ASP A 159 -13.34 -4.12 11.78
CA ASP A 159 -13.04 -4.99 10.66
C ASP A 159 -11.97 -4.37 9.72
N TYR A 160 -11.63 -5.06 8.61
CA TYR A 160 -10.65 -4.52 7.67
C TYR A 160 -11.11 -3.25 6.96
N TRP A 161 -12.41 -3.02 6.83
CA TRP A 161 -12.94 -1.81 6.19
C TRP A 161 -12.74 -0.58 7.07
N ASP A 162 -12.79 -0.73 8.41
CA ASP A 162 -12.49 0.34 9.35
C ASP A 162 -11.03 0.79 9.23
N PHE A 163 -10.09 -0.18 9.15
CA PHE A 163 -8.68 0.14 8.95
C PHE A 163 -8.41 0.71 7.55
N LEU A 164 -9.09 0.22 6.52
CA LEU A 164 -8.98 0.77 5.16
C LEU A 164 -9.54 2.19 5.11
N HIS A 165 -10.70 2.45 5.72
CA HIS A 165 -11.26 3.79 5.86
C HIS A 165 -10.27 4.73 6.53
N PHE A 166 -9.77 4.36 7.71
CA PHE A 166 -8.78 5.14 8.45
C PHE A 166 -7.54 5.48 7.62
N SER A 167 -7.00 4.49 6.92
CA SER A 167 -5.84 4.65 6.06
C SER A 167 -6.11 5.55 4.86
N LEU A 168 -7.23 5.38 4.17
CA LEU A 168 -7.60 6.19 3.00
C LEU A 168 -7.90 7.64 3.38
N ILE A 169 -8.51 7.91 4.53
CA ILE A 169 -8.73 9.29 4.99
C ILE A 169 -7.39 9.97 5.28
N ILE A 170 -6.43 9.29 5.91
CA ILE A 170 -5.07 9.82 6.05
C ILE A 170 -4.46 10.09 4.66
N GLY A 171 -4.63 9.18 3.71
CA GLY A 171 -4.13 9.31 2.34
C GLY A 171 -4.67 10.52 1.60
N VAL A 172 -5.97 10.76 1.71
CA VAL A 172 -6.64 11.88 1.01
C VAL A 172 -6.45 13.21 1.72
N ALA A 173 -6.62 13.24 3.05
CA ALA A 173 -6.76 14.47 3.82
C ALA A 173 -5.62 14.72 4.84
N SER A 174 -4.67 13.79 4.98
CA SER A 174 -3.60 13.83 5.98
C SER A 174 -4.11 14.03 7.42
N GLN A 175 -5.29 13.47 7.72
CA GLN A 175 -5.94 13.56 9.03
C GLN A 175 -6.59 12.21 9.41
N THR A 176 -7.04 12.05 10.65
CA THR A 176 -7.54 10.79 11.20
C THR A 176 -9.07 10.65 11.15
N ALA A 177 -9.78 11.58 10.52
CA ALA A 177 -11.24 11.68 10.55
C ALA A 177 -11.78 11.73 11.99
N ASP A 178 -12.80 10.94 12.29
CA ASP A 178 -13.44 10.78 13.58
C ASP A 178 -12.80 9.67 14.45
N ILE A 179 -11.73 9.01 13.95
CA ILE A 179 -11.05 7.92 14.64
C ILE A 179 -9.95 8.46 15.55
N GLN A 180 -10.06 8.23 16.85
CA GLN A 180 -9.07 8.68 17.82
C GLN A 180 -7.90 7.70 17.96
N ILE A 181 -6.69 8.23 18.17
CA ILE A 181 -5.48 7.42 18.38
C ILE A 181 -5.05 7.51 19.85
N SER A 182 -5.33 6.47 20.64
CA SER A 182 -4.92 6.39 22.04
C SER A 182 -3.52 5.78 22.23
N SER A 183 -3.08 4.91 21.31
CA SER A 183 -1.76 4.28 21.34
C SER A 183 -0.65 5.22 20.87
N ARG A 184 0.46 5.27 21.63
CA ARG A 184 1.66 6.02 21.24
C ARG A 184 2.33 5.43 19.98
N THR A 185 2.36 4.10 19.82
CA THR A 185 2.91 3.40 18.67
C THR A 185 2.11 3.74 17.41
N LEU A 186 0.78 3.57 17.45
CA LEU A 186 -0.09 3.89 16.32
C LEU A 186 -0.04 5.37 15.94
N ARG A 187 0.15 6.27 16.91
CA ARG A 187 0.33 7.71 16.66
C ARG A 187 1.60 7.99 15.86
N ARG A 188 2.72 7.32 16.18
CA ARG A 188 3.97 7.43 15.41
C ARG A 188 3.80 6.91 13.97
N ILE A 189 3.14 5.75 13.83
CA ILE A 189 2.85 5.18 12.51
C ILE A 189 1.96 6.14 11.70
N ALA A 190 0.90 6.70 12.29
CA ALA A 190 0.02 7.66 11.64
C ALA A 190 0.74 8.95 11.22
N THR A 191 1.69 9.43 12.04
CA THR A 191 2.51 10.59 11.68
C THR A 191 3.37 10.29 10.45
N VAL A 192 4.06 9.16 10.42
CA VAL A 192 4.87 8.74 9.25
C VAL A 192 3.97 8.56 8.02
N HIS A 193 2.82 7.92 8.18
CA HIS A 193 1.84 7.74 7.11
C HIS A 193 1.36 9.08 6.53
N SER A 194 1.00 10.05 7.40
CA SER A 194 0.57 11.38 6.95
C SER A 194 1.68 12.13 6.19
N LEU A 195 2.94 12.02 6.61
CA LEU A 195 4.06 12.61 5.89
C LEU A 195 4.26 11.96 4.50
N ILE A 196 4.16 10.63 4.41
CA ILE A 196 4.24 9.92 3.15
C ILE A 196 3.08 10.31 2.23
N ALA A 197 1.85 10.36 2.77
CA ALA A 197 0.66 10.77 2.03
C ALA A 197 0.80 12.21 1.50
N PHE A 198 1.29 13.14 2.32
CA PHE A 198 1.53 14.53 1.92
C PHE A 198 2.53 14.62 0.75
N VAL A 199 3.66 13.94 0.86
CA VAL A 199 4.69 13.92 -0.22
C VAL A 199 4.10 13.31 -1.48
N PHE A 200 3.39 12.19 -1.36
CA PHE A 200 2.75 11.51 -2.50
C PHE A 200 1.74 12.41 -3.21
N ASN A 201 0.84 13.04 -2.46
CA ASN A 201 -0.18 13.94 -2.99
C ASN A 201 0.45 15.18 -3.64
N THR A 202 1.56 15.70 -3.10
CA THR A 202 2.31 16.81 -3.68
C THR A 202 2.91 16.42 -5.03
N VAL A 203 3.51 15.23 -5.13
CA VAL A 203 4.06 14.71 -6.40
C VAL A 203 2.94 14.50 -7.42
N ILE A 204 1.82 13.90 -7.03
CA ILE A 204 0.65 13.72 -7.91
C ILE A 204 0.19 15.07 -8.48
N LEU A 205 0.04 16.08 -7.61
CA LEU A 205 -0.41 17.41 -8.04
C LEU A 205 0.59 18.06 -8.99
N ALA A 206 1.88 18.00 -8.67
CA ALA A 206 2.94 18.55 -9.51
C ALA A 206 2.96 17.91 -10.92
N LEU A 207 2.84 16.58 -10.99
CA LEU A 207 2.79 15.85 -12.25
C LEU A 207 1.49 16.16 -13.02
N ALA A 208 0.35 16.21 -12.35
CA ALA A 208 -0.92 16.54 -12.99
C ALA A 208 -0.90 17.94 -13.63
N VAL A 209 -0.32 18.91 -12.92
CA VAL A 209 -0.14 20.28 -13.45
C VAL A 209 0.82 20.30 -14.66
N ASN A 210 1.98 19.63 -14.54
CA ASN A 210 2.96 19.54 -15.62
C ASN A 210 2.36 18.91 -16.89
N MET A 211 1.61 17.82 -16.72
CA MET A 211 0.93 17.14 -17.84
C MET A 211 -0.17 17.99 -18.44
N ALA A 212 -0.98 18.68 -17.63
CA ALA A 212 -2.00 19.59 -18.14
C ALA A 212 -1.40 20.70 -18.99
N VAL A 213 -0.27 21.28 -18.55
CA VAL A 213 0.45 22.32 -19.33
C VAL A 213 1.07 21.76 -20.60
N SER A 214 1.57 20.53 -20.61
CA SER A 214 2.17 19.91 -21.81
C SER A 214 1.17 19.53 -22.89
N LEU A 215 -0.11 19.36 -22.52
CA LEU A 215 -1.21 19.04 -23.44
C LEU A 215 -1.88 20.28 -24.06
N LEU A 216 -1.61 21.47 -23.51
CA LEU A 216 -2.05 22.77 -24.05
C LEU A 216 -1.06 23.30 -25.09
#